data_7a1b145de347cf4e790ad96690d54952
#
_entry.id   7a1b145de347cf4e790ad96690d54952
#
_cell.length_a   1.000
_cell.length_b   1.000
_cell.length_c   1.000
_cell.angle_alpha   90.00
_cell.angle_beta   90.00
_cell.angle_gamma   90.00
#
_symmetry.space_group_name_H-M   'P 1'
#
loop_
_entity.id
_entity.type
_entity.pdbx_description
1 polymer ?
#
loop_
_entity_poly.entity_id
_entity_poly.type
_entity_poly.pdbx_seq_one_letter_code
_entity_poly.pdbx_strand_id
1 'polypeptide(L)'
;MINETFELCRRTVAVRGEENADFLLIQPMGDFEMKSFGTEYEHIKKCGRCIFAAFIIDNWNDELSPWQAKPVWGNEAFGGKAEDTLSFVTTELIPKLKEKYRLDDTVKIVIGGYSLAALFSLWAVYKCDIFYGAAAASPSVWFPNWIDFISQVHPHACLLYTSPSPRDA
;
A
#
# COMPACT_ATOMS: atom_id res chain seq x y z
N MET A 1 -6.89 14.98 16.66
CA MET A 1 -6.87 13.54 16.26
C MET A 1 -7.76 13.35 15.06
N ILE A 2 -7.27 12.77 13.97
CA ILE A 2 -7.98 12.51 12.72
C ILE A 2 -8.64 11.14 12.82
N ASN A 3 -9.93 11.06 12.47
CA ASN A 3 -10.68 9.81 12.37
C ASN A 3 -11.89 10.04 11.45
N GLU A 4 -11.74 9.76 10.19
CA GLU A 4 -12.77 10.01 9.18
C GLU A 4 -12.72 9.03 8.02
N THR A 5 -13.82 8.99 7.27
CA THR A 5 -13.95 8.23 6.04
C THR A 5 -14.57 9.13 4.98
N PHE A 6 -14.09 9.07 3.75
CA PHE A 6 -14.60 9.85 2.63
C PHE A 6 -14.45 9.09 1.31
N GLU A 7 -15.17 9.54 0.29
CA GLU A 7 -15.07 9.00 -1.06
C GLU A 7 -14.11 9.83 -1.91
N LEU A 8 -13.22 9.16 -2.64
CA LEU A 8 -12.31 9.76 -3.62
C LEU A 8 -12.26 8.88 -4.88
N CYS A 9 -12.63 9.41 -6.03
CA CYS A 9 -12.63 8.69 -7.31
C CYS A 9 -13.35 7.32 -7.22
N ARG A 10 -14.51 7.26 -6.54
CA ARG A 10 -15.32 6.06 -6.28
C ARG A 10 -14.66 5.02 -5.37
N ARG A 11 -13.62 5.40 -4.64
CA ARG A 11 -12.99 4.55 -3.63
C ARG A 11 -13.26 5.12 -2.24
N THR A 12 -13.65 4.26 -1.33
CA THR A 12 -13.75 4.63 0.08
C THR A 12 -12.35 4.72 0.67
N VAL A 13 -12.06 5.85 1.30
CA VAL A 13 -10.80 6.12 1.99
C VAL A 13 -11.07 6.35 3.46
N ALA A 14 -10.47 5.53 4.32
CA ALA A 14 -10.51 5.70 5.77
C ALA A 14 -9.18 6.25 6.27
N VAL A 15 -9.22 7.23 7.17
CA VAL A 15 -8.03 7.89 7.69
C VAL A 15 -8.08 7.98 9.21
N ARG A 16 -7.00 7.59 9.85
CA ARG A 16 -6.71 7.85 11.27
C ARG A 16 -5.34 8.48 11.43
N GLY A 17 -5.20 9.37 12.39
CA GLY A 17 -3.90 9.99 12.59
C GLY A 17 -3.90 11.15 13.56
N GLU A 18 -2.75 11.80 13.58
CA GLU A 18 -2.46 12.98 14.39
C GLU A 18 -2.02 14.13 13.47
N GLU A 19 -2.29 15.36 13.89
CA GLU A 19 -1.72 16.53 13.24
C GLU A 19 -0.19 16.54 13.40
N ASN A 20 0.51 17.19 12.47
CA ASN A 20 1.98 17.24 12.44
C ASN A 20 2.62 15.84 12.39
N ALA A 21 2.10 14.98 11.53
CA ALA A 21 2.62 13.63 11.33
C ALA A 21 4.05 13.63 10.77
N ASP A 22 4.89 12.73 11.25
CA ASP A 22 6.24 12.51 10.73
C ASP A 22 6.21 11.62 9.47
N PHE A 23 5.18 10.78 9.35
CA PHE A 23 4.96 9.95 8.17
C PHE A 23 3.48 9.72 7.85
N LEU A 24 3.22 9.48 6.58
CA LEU A 24 1.93 9.07 6.02
C LEU A 24 2.07 7.63 5.55
N LEU A 25 1.36 6.69 6.17
CA LEU A 25 1.24 5.32 5.69
C LEU A 25 -0.02 5.17 4.85
N ILE A 26 0.13 4.68 3.64
CA ILE A 26 -0.97 4.41 2.70
C ILE A 26 -1.05 2.91 2.47
N GLN A 27 -2.26 2.34 2.57
CA GLN A 27 -2.46 0.90 2.44
C GLN A 27 -3.71 0.58 1.63
N PRO A 28 -3.63 -0.21 0.54
CA PRO A 28 -4.80 -0.84 -0.05
C PRO A 28 -5.31 -1.94 0.87
N MET A 29 -6.62 -1.98 1.08
CA MET A 29 -7.29 -2.98 1.91
C MET A 29 -8.52 -3.55 1.20
N GLY A 30 -8.80 -4.83 1.42
CA GLY A 30 -10.08 -5.39 1.08
C GLY A 30 -11.18 -4.94 2.06
N ASP A 31 -12.43 -4.94 1.65
CA ASP A 31 -13.55 -4.55 2.52
C ASP A 31 -13.58 -5.35 3.84
N PHE A 32 -13.26 -6.64 3.78
CA PHE A 32 -13.19 -7.50 4.96
C PHE A 32 -12.05 -7.13 5.94
N GLU A 33 -10.97 -6.52 5.45
CA GLU A 33 -9.81 -6.10 6.24
C GLU A 33 -10.07 -4.79 7.00
N MET A 34 -11.03 -3.99 6.54
CA MET A 34 -11.38 -2.72 7.19
C MET A 34 -11.78 -2.87 8.67
N LYS A 35 -12.18 -4.06 9.10
CA LYS A 35 -12.44 -4.37 10.51
C LYS A 35 -11.19 -4.24 11.37
N SER A 36 -10.01 -4.53 10.82
CA SER A 36 -8.73 -4.44 11.50
C SER A 36 -8.11 -3.03 11.47
N PHE A 37 -8.59 -2.14 10.59
CA PHE A 37 -8.01 -0.81 10.36
C PHE A 37 -7.73 -0.03 11.65
N GLY A 38 -8.70 -0.02 12.58
CA GLY A 38 -8.55 0.64 13.87
C GLY A 38 -7.47 0.01 14.75
N THR A 39 -7.40 -1.32 14.77
CA THR A 39 -6.40 -2.06 15.54
C THR A 39 -5.00 -1.90 14.94
N GLU A 40 -4.89 -1.90 13.63
CA GLU A 40 -3.63 -1.64 12.93
C GLU A 40 -3.10 -0.24 13.25
N TYR A 41 -3.96 0.79 13.20
CA TYR A 41 -3.58 2.14 13.60
C TYR A 41 -3.02 2.19 15.03
N GLU A 42 -3.63 1.49 15.99
CA GLU A 42 -3.15 1.43 17.38
C GLU A 42 -1.73 0.83 17.52
N HIS A 43 -1.31 0.01 16.56
CA HIS A 43 0.06 -0.51 16.49
C HIS A 43 0.99 0.44 15.74
N ILE A 44 0.55 0.97 14.60
CA ILE A 44 1.34 1.87 13.74
C ILE A 44 1.75 3.14 14.49
N LYS A 45 0.83 3.75 15.24
CA LYS A 45 1.12 4.97 16.01
C LYS A 45 2.20 4.83 17.08
N LYS A 46 2.57 3.59 17.45
CA LYS A 46 3.71 3.35 18.36
C LYS A 46 5.07 3.59 17.68
N CYS A 47 5.09 3.64 16.35
CA CYS A 47 6.30 3.91 15.57
C CYS A 47 6.60 5.41 15.44
N GLY A 48 5.67 6.29 15.79
CA GLY A 48 5.79 7.73 15.69
C GLY A 48 4.48 8.41 15.37
N ARG A 49 4.49 9.74 15.26
CA ARG A 49 3.32 10.50 14.85
C ARG A 49 3.00 10.21 13.39
N CYS A 50 1.83 9.69 13.15
CA CYS A 50 1.46 9.24 11.80
C CYS A 50 0.06 9.60 11.39
N ILE A 51 -0.14 9.63 10.08
CA ILE A 51 -1.44 9.47 9.44
C ILE A 51 -1.44 8.11 8.76
N PHE A 52 -2.44 7.31 9.06
CA PHE A 52 -2.71 6.04 8.41
C PHE A 52 -3.93 6.19 7.52
N ALA A 53 -3.77 6.03 6.22
CA ALA A 53 -4.81 6.11 5.22
C ALA A 53 -4.96 4.76 4.52
N ALA A 54 -6.14 4.15 4.64
CA ALA A 54 -6.49 2.94 3.90
C ALA A 54 -7.51 3.26 2.82
N PHE A 55 -7.40 2.64 1.65
CA PHE A 55 -8.38 2.73 0.58
C PHE A 55 -8.85 1.36 0.14
N ILE A 56 -10.15 1.23 -0.17
CA ILE A 56 -10.76 -0.06 -0.49
C ILE A 56 -10.42 -0.46 -1.93
N ILE A 57 -10.06 -1.73 -2.08
CA ILE A 57 -9.85 -2.43 -3.34
C ILE A 57 -11.07 -3.30 -3.64
N ASP A 58 -11.67 -3.12 -4.80
CA ASP A 58 -12.84 -3.88 -5.24
C ASP A 58 -12.45 -5.25 -5.82
N ASN A 59 -11.42 -5.28 -6.67
CA ASN A 59 -10.92 -6.51 -7.28
C ASN A 59 -9.45 -6.75 -6.89
N TRP A 60 -9.28 -7.53 -5.83
CA TRP A 60 -7.99 -7.78 -5.20
C TRP A 60 -6.91 -8.28 -6.17
N ASN A 61 -7.24 -9.31 -6.95
CA ASN A 61 -6.28 -9.94 -7.86
C ASN A 61 -5.95 -9.08 -9.08
N ASP A 62 -6.91 -8.30 -9.57
CA ASP A 62 -6.68 -7.43 -10.72
C ASP A 62 -5.89 -6.18 -10.33
N GLU A 63 -6.36 -5.49 -9.30
CA GLU A 63 -5.90 -4.14 -8.97
C GLU A 63 -4.55 -4.09 -8.26
N LEU A 64 -4.13 -5.20 -7.66
CA LEU A 64 -2.87 -5.27 -6.90
C LEU A 64 -1.77 -6.07 -7.60
N SER A 65 -2.09 -6.77 -8.69
CA SER A 65 -1.07 -7.53 -9.43
C SER A 65 -0.31 -6.64 -10.42
N PRO A 66 1.04 -6.72 -10.42
CA PRO A 66 1.90 -5.89 -11.29
C PRO A 66 1.69 -6.13 -12.79
N TRP A 67 1.35 -7.35 -13.18
CA TRP A 67 1.07 -7.79 -14.55
C TRP A 67 0.08 -8.95 -14.56
N GLN A 68 -0.44 -9.26 -15.75
CA GLN A 68 -1.33 -10.40 -15.91
C GLN A 68 -0.61 -11.72 -15.63
N ALA A 69 -1.25 -12.59 -14.88
CA ALA A 69 -0.74 -13.92 -14.58
C ALA A 69 -1.88 -14.94 -14.47
N LYS A 70 -1.58 -16.19 -14.78
CA LYS A 70 -2.49 -17.31 -14.56
C LYS A 70 -2.68 -17.55 -13.06
N PRO A 71 -3.79 -18.20 -12.66
CA PRO A 71 -3.95 -18.63 -11.28
C PRO A 71 -2.76 -19.47 -10.81
N VAL A 72 -2.25 -19.13 -9.63
CA VAL A 72 -1.22 -19.96 -8.95
C VAL A 72 -1.91 -20.97 -8.06
N TRP A 73 -3.04 -20.58 -7.47
CA TRP A 73 -3.95 -21.45 -6.71
C TRP A 73 -5.40 -21.09 -7.06
N GLY A 74 -6.27 -22.09 -7.03
CA GLY A 74 -7.68 -21.87 -7.38
C GLY A 74 -7.88 -21.57 -8.87
N ASN A 75 -8.92 -20.81 -9.19
CA ASN A 75 -9.36 -20.53 -10.56
C ASN A 75 -9.29 -19.04 -10.94
N GLU A 76 -8.92 -18.15 -10.03
CA GLU A 76 -8.88 -16.72 -10.27
C GLU A 76 -7.52 -16.28 -10.80
N ALA A 77 -7.54 -15.67 -11.98
CA ALA A 77 -6.36 -15.09 -12.61
C ALA A 77 -6.03 -13.71 -11.99
N PHE A 78 -4.89 -13.18 -12.37
CA PHE A 78 -4.42 -11.85 -11.98
C PHE A 78 -4.52 -10.90 -13.17
N GLY A 79 -5.21 -9.77 -13.00
CA GLY A 79 -5.52 -8.85 -14.10
C GLY A 79 -4.40 -7.89 -14.47
N GLY A 80 -3.40 -7.69 -13.61
CA GLY A 80 -2.26 -6.83 -13.91
C GLY A 80 -2.56 -5.33 -13.96
N LYS A 81 -3.48 -4.84 -13.11
CA LYS A 81 -3.91 -3.44 -13.08
C LYS A 81 -3.25 -2.61 -11.97
N ALA A 82 -2.15 -3.08 -11.39
CA ALA A 82 -1.45 -2.35 -10.33
C ALA A 82 -1.00 -0.94 -10.77
N GLU A 83 -0.73 -0.72 -12.05
CA GLU A 83 -0.37 0.61 -12.58
C GLU A 83 -1.52 1.62 -12.39
N ASP A 84 -2.77 1.22 -12.62
CA ASP A 84 -3.95 2.08 -12.41
C ASP A 84 -4.12 2.41 -10.92
N THR A 85 -3.90 1.43 -10.05
CA THR A 85 -3.94 1.61 -8.60
C THR A 85 -2.81 2.53 -8.13
N LEU A 86 -1.59 2.37 -8.64
CA LEU A 86 -0.47 3.25 -8.34
C LEU A 86 -0.74 4.68 -8.82
N SER A 87 -1.29 4.84 -10.02
CA SER A 87 -1.70 6.14 -10.55
C SER A 87 -2.71 6.82 -9.63
N PHE A 88 -3.77 6.13 -9.21
CA PHE A 88 -4.72 6.67 -8.21
C PHE A 88 -4.02 7.12 -6.93
N VAL A 89 -3.11 6.32 -6.38
CA VAL A 89 -2.38 6.67 -5.16
C VAL A 89 -1.54 7.92 -5.35
N THR A 90 -0.82 8.03 -6.46
CA THR A 90 0.17 9.10 -6.67
C THR A 90 -0.45 10.40 -7.17
N THR A 91 -1.50 10.34 -8.01
CA THR A 91 -2.09 11.53 -8.64
C THR A 91 -3.34 12.05 -7.94
N GLU A 92 -4.04 11.21 -7.19
CA GLU A 92 -5.28 11.59 -6.51
C GLU A 92 -5.17 11.52 -4.98
N LEU A 93 -4.80 10.35 -4.44
CA LEU A 93 -4.87 10.12 -2.99
C LEU A 93 -3.82 10.93 -2.22
N ILE A 94 -2.55 10.85 -2.61
CA ILE A 94 -1.46 11.59 -1.93
C ILE A 94 -1.69 13.10 -1.99
N PRO A 95 -1.98 13.72 -3.15
CA PRO A 95 -2.28 15.14 -3.21
C PRO A 95 -3.46 15.54 -2.33
N LYS A 96 -4.54 14.73 -2.33
CA LYS A 96 -5.71 14.98 -1.49
C LYS A 96 -5.42 14.93 -0.01
N LEU A 97 -4.64 13.95 0.44
CA LEU A 97 -4.25 13.82 1.85
C LEU A 97 -3.31 14.96 2.27
N LYS A 98 -2.35 15.34 1.42
CA LYS A 98 -1.46 16.47 1.68
C LYS A 98 -2.23 17.79 1.83
N GLU A 99 -3.14 18.08 0.91
CA GLU A 99 -4.01 19.25 0.97
C GLU A 99 -4.87 19.26 2.25
N LYS A 100 -5.58 18.17 2.46
CA LYS A 100 -6.59 18.04 3.53
C LYS A 100 -5.98 18.15 4.93
N TYR A 101 -4.81 17.54 5.14
CA TYR A 101 -4.15 17.51 6.44
C TYR A 101 -2.94 18.44 6.52
N ARG A 102 -2.75 19.31 5.52
CA ARG A 102 -1.68 20.32 5.46
C ARG A 102 -0.28 19.69 5.67
N LEU A 103 -0.05 18.54 5.01
CA LEU A 103 1.23 17.85 5.07
C LEU A 103 2.22 18.53 4.13
N ASP A 104 3.37 18.88 4.64
CA ASP A 104 4.46 19.43 3.84
C ASP A 104 5.33 18.33 3.19
N ASP A 105 6.33 18.74 2.44
CA ASP A 105 7.20 17.81 1.71
C ASP A 105 8.22 17.07 2.59
N THR A 106 8.28 17.37 3.88
CA THR A 106 9.15 16.67 4.84
C THR A 106 8.50 15.39 5.37
N VAL A 107 7.18 15.25 5.24
CA VAL A 107 6.44 14.06 5.66
C VAL A 107 6.84 12.87 4.79
N LYS A 108 7.31 11.80 5.43
CA LYS A 108 7.73 10.58 4.75
C LYS A 108 6.51 9.78 4.31
N ILE A 109 6.37 9.53 3.01
CA ILE A 109 5.26 8.74 2.48
C ILE A 109 5.70 7.28 2.40
N VAL A 110 4.98 6.42 3.11
CA VAL A 110 5.22 4.98 3.14
C VAL A 110 4.00 4.28 2.53
N ILE A 111 4.25 3.33 1.64
CA ILE A 111 3.21 2.45 1.13
C ILE A 111 3.29 1.11 1.84
N GLY A 112 2.15 0.53 2.22
CA GLY A 112 2.14 -0.71 2.98
C GLY A 112 1.03 -1.66 2.56
N GLY A 113 1.06 -2.88 3.09
CA GLY A 113 0.02 -3.86 2.86
C GLY A 113 0.38 -5.25 3.35
N TYR A 114 -0.60 -6.15 3.25
CA TYR A 114 -0.48 -7.56 3.57
C TYR A 114 -0.67 -8.42 2.30
N SER A 115 0.05 -9.53 2.19
CA SER A 115 -0.08 -10.49 1.09
C SER A 115 0.13 -9.85 -0.30
N LEU A 116 -0.89 -9.83 -1.18
CA LEU A 116 -0.80 -9.23 -2.51
C LEU A 116 -0.68 -7.70 -2.43
N ALA A 117 -1.31 -7.05 -1.44
CA ALA A 117 -1.11 -5.63 -1.17
C ALA A 117 0.33 -5.31 -0.74
N ALA A 118 1.00 -6.24 -0.05
CA ALA A 118 2.41 -6.12 0.27
C ALA A 118 3.30 -6.28 -0.98
N LEU A 119 2.96 -7.19 -1.90
CA LEU A 119 3.62 -7.29 -3.20
C LEU A 119 3.47 -5.99 -4.00
N PHE A 120 2.24 -5.44 -4.06
CA PHE A 120 1.96 -4.15 -4.68
C PHE A 120 2.84 -3.04 -4.09
N SER A 121 2.95 -2.99 -2.77
CA SER A 121 3.77 -1.99 -2.08
C SER A 121 5.26 -2.11 -2.41
N LEU A 122 5.78 -3.33 -2.46
CA LEU A 122 7.15 -3.58 -2.91
C LEU A 122 7.33 -3.14 -4.37
N TRP A 123 6.40 -3.53 -5.26
CA TRP A 123 6.46 -3.16 -6.67
C TRP A 123 6.39 -1.64 -6.87
N ALA A 124 5.56 -0.93 -6.11
CA ALA A 124 5.39 0.51 -6.22
C ALA A 124 6.69 1.29 -5.99
N VAL A 125 7.54 0.86 -5.04
CA VAL A 125 8.83 1.52 -4.77
C VAL A 125 9.89 1.24 -5.84
N TYR A 126 9.68 0.28 -6.73
CA TYR A 126 10.48 0.10 -7.94
C TYR A 126 9.97 0.96 -9.12
N LYS A 127 8.72 1.44 -9.05
CA LYS A 127 8.07 2.18 -10.15
C LYS A 127 8.20 3.69 -10.02
N CYS A 128 8.28 4.22 -8.82
CA CYS A 128 8.38 5.66 -8.61
C CYS A 128 9.13 5.99 -7.30
N ASP A 129 9.62 7.21 -7.22
CA ASP A 129 10.44 7.75 -6.14
C ASP A 129 9.66 8.55 -5.08
N ILE A 130 8.33 8.59 -5.20
CA ILE A 130 7.49 9.35 -4.27
C ILE A 130 7.47 8.73 -2.86
N PHE A 131 7.71 7.41 -2.77
CA PHE A 131 7.68 6.68 -1.51
C PHE A 131 9.04 6.69 -0.82
N TYR A 132 9.05 7.05 0.46
CA TYR A 132 10.20 6.89 1.32
C TYR A 132 10.54 5.41 1.53
N GLY A 133 9.53 4.53 1.55
CA GLY A 133 9.72 3.10 1.70
C GLY A 133 8.43 2.29 1.58
N ALA A 134 8.58 0.98 1.71
CA ALA A 134 7.47 0.04 1.74
C ALA A 134 7.41 -0.72 3.08
N ALA A 135 6.21 -0.83 3.65
CA ALA A 135 5.90 -1.67 4.82
C ALA A 135 5.14 -2.92 4.35
N ALA A 136 5.89 -3.93 3.93
CA ALA A 136 5.33 -5.14 3.33
C ALA A 136 5.23 -6.28 4.34
N ALA A 137 4.01 -6.64 4.73
CA ALA A 137 3.75 -7.75 5.64
C ALA A 137 3.41 -9.03 4.84
N SER A 138 4.21 -10.08 5.01
CA SER A 138 4.04 -11.38 4.32
C SER A 138 3.78 -11.23 2.82
N PRO A 139 4.66 -10.57 2.06
CA PRO A 139 4.43 -10.25 0.66
C PRO A 139 4.32 -11.52 -0.20
N SER A 140 3.45 -11.47 -1.20
CA SER A 140 3.22 -12.57 -2.15
C SER A 140 4.35 -12.70 -3.18
N VAL A 141 5.60 -12.86 -2.71
CA VAL A 141 6.81 -12.94 -3.56
C VAL A 141 6.87 -14.17 -4.45
N TRP A 142 5.99 -15.13 -4.24
CA TRP A 142 5.73 -16.26 -5.12
C TRP A 142 5.05 -15.88 -6.45
N PHE A 143 4.65 -14.61 -6.61
CA PHE A 143 3.97 -14.13 -7.80
C PHE A 143 4.82 -14.38 -9.06
N PRO A 144 4.24 -14.86 -10.17
CA PRO A 144 4.98 -15.25 -11.35
C PRO A 144 5.88 -14.12 -11.88
N ASN A 145 7.12 -14.45 -12.20
CA ASN A 145 8.16 -13.55 -12.74
C ASN A 145 8.60 -12.41 -11.78
N TRP A 146 8.20 -12.44 -10.49
CA TRP A 146 8.61 -11.42 -9.52
C TRP A 146 10.13 -11.37 -9.35
N ILE A 147 10.78 -12.51 -9.20
CA ILE A 147 12.25 -12.60 -9.04
C ILE A 147 12.98 -12.07 -10.27
N ASP A 148 12.49 -12.40 -11.47
CA ASP A 148 13.07 -11.89 -12.72
C ASP A 148 12.96 -10.37 -12.80
N PHE A 149 11.81 -9.81 -12.39
CA PHE A 149 11.60 -8.37 -12.34
C PHE A 149 12.60 -7.68 -11.40
N ILE A 150 12.70 -8.09 -10.15
CA ILE A 150 13.60 -7.44 -9.16
C ILE A 150 15.08 -7.64 -9.45
N SER A 151 15.43 -8.65 -10.25
CA SER A 151 16.83 -8.85 -10.66
C SER A 151 17.30 -7.84 -11.72
N GLN A 152 16.38 -7.17 -12.41
CA GLN A 152 16.66 -6.25 -13.51
C GLN A 152 16.51 -4.78 -13.15
N VAL A 153 15.89 -4.47 -12.00
CA VAL A 153 15.60 -3.10 -11.58
C VAL A 153 16.00 -2.88 -10.12
N HIS A 154 16.23 -1.62 -9.76
CA HIS A 154 16.54 -1.22 -8.38
C HIS A 154 15.38 -0.40 -7.81
N PRO A 155 15.06 -0.57 -6.50
CA PRO A 155 14.05 0.25 -5.86
C PRO A 155 14.51 1.70 -5.72
N HIS A 156 13.57 2.62 -5.82
CA HIS A 156 13.81 4.04 -5.54
C HIS A 156 13.76 4.37 -4.03
N ALA A 157 13.18 3.49 -3.23
CA ALA A 157 12.97 3.71 -1.81
C ALA A 157 14.24 3.63 -0.98
N CYS A 158 14.31 4.47 0.07
CA CYS A 158 15.38 4.44 1.07
C CYS A 158 15.19 3.33 2.10
N LEU A 159 13.95 2.89 2.35
CA LEU A 159 13.59 1.90 3.37
C LEU A 159 12.64 0.86 2.78
N LEU A 160 13.04 -0.41 2.91
CA LEU A 160 12.19 -1.58 2.68
C LEU A 160 12.08 -2.36 3.99
N TYR A 161 10.86 -2.61 4.44
CA TYR A 161 10.58 -3.50 5.55
C TYR A 161 9.68 -4.64 5.08
N THR A 162 10.16 -5.87 5.29
CA THR A 162 9.41 -7.08 4.98
C THR A 162 9.36 -7.98 6.21
N SER A 163 8.25 -8.65 6.42
CA SER A 163 8.16 -9.74 7.36
C SER A 163 7.93 -11.06 6.62
N PRO A 164 8.57 -12.17 7.03
CA PRO A 164 8.37 -13.46 6.37
C PRO A 164 6.93 -13.93 6.49
N SER A 165 6.44 -14.58 5.43
CA SER A 165 5.18 -15.30 5.50
C SER A 165 5.31 -16.55 6.39
N PRO A 166 4.30 -16.93 7.16
CA PRO A 166 4.28 -18.24 7.81
C PRO A 166 4.44 -19.43 6.86
N ARG A 167 4.23 -19.21 5.55
CA ARG A 167 4.41 -20.22 4.50
C ARG A 167 5.83 -20.30 3.97
N ASP A 168 6.68 -19.33 4.31
CA ASP A 168 8.08 -19.27 3.89
C ASP A 168 9.02 -19.92 4.95
N ALA A 169 8.44 -20.42 6.02
CA ALA A 169 9.14 -21.08 7.12
C ALA A 169 9.20 -22.61 6.94
#